data_b024fb613487a53c05550792362804bd
#
_entry.id   b024fb613487a53c05550792362804bd
#
_cell.length_a   1.000
_cell.length_b   1.000
_cell.length_c   1.000
_cell.angle_alpha   90.00
_cell.angle_beta   90.00
_cell.angle_gamma   90.00
#
_symmetry.space_group_name_H-M   'P 1'
#
loop_
_entity.id
_entity.type
_entity.pdbx_description
1 polymer ?
#
loop_
_entity_poly.entity_id
_entity_poly.type
_entity_poly.pdbx_seq_one_letter_code
_entity_poly.pdbx_strand_id
1 'polypeptide(L)'
;METLKTINFVIAVIFFVCYTYQFLYIPVPWLRKARPHGPAKDNRYAVLICARNEQRVIGDLIASLRGQTYSQSLLSIFVLADNCTDDTAMVARVAGANVYERFNQVQVGKGYALDFLTQHIKADYPDGFDGYFVFDADNVLSPDYIERMNAVFSGGYELSLIHISEPTRLLSI
;
A
#
# COMPACT_ATOMS: atom_id res chain seq x y z
N MET A 1 13.16 -6.22 -49.61
CA MET A 1 11.78 -6.34 -49.05
C MET A 1 11.57 -7.67 -48.32
N GLU A 2 12.17 -8.76 -48.81
CA GLU A 2 12.12 -10.09 -48.16
C GLU A 2 12.80 -10.15 -46.79
N THR A 3 14.00 -9.60 -46.66
CA THR A 3 14.77 -9.53 -45.43
C THR A 3 13.99 -8.82 -44.28
N LEU A 4 13.28 -7.75 -44.62
CA LEU A 4 12.48 -7.02 -43.62
C LEU A 4 11.27 -7.85 -43.11
N LYS A 5 10.65 -8.62 -44.04
CA LYS A 5 9.56 -9.54 -43.66
C LYS A 5 10.07 -10.65 -42.77
N THR A 6 11.24 -11.20 -43.05
CA THR A 6 11.86 -12.25 -42.22
C THR A 6 12.20 -11.74 -40.81
N ILE A 7 12.77 -10.53 -40.72
CA ILE A 7 13.07 -9.91 -39.41
C ILE A 7 11.79 -9.70 -38.61
N ASN A 8 10.75 -9.12 -39.20
CA ASN A 8 9.47 -8.93 -38.51
C ASN A 8 8.83 -10.24 -38.09
N PHE A 9 8.93 -11.29 -38.92
CA PHE A 9 8.41 -12.62 -38.54
C PHE A 9 9.17 -13.18 -37.35
N VAL A 10 10.49 -13.11 -37.32
CA VAL A 10 11.31 -13.58 -36.19
C VAL A 10 10.95 -12.81 -34.90
N ILE A 11 10.85 -11.48 -35.01
CA ILE A 11 10.42 -10.66 -33.85
C ILE A 11 9.04 -11.08 -33.39
N ALA A 12 8.08 -11.26 -34.27
CA ALA A 12 6.72 -11.69 -33.91
C ALA A 12 6.71 -13.06 -33.21
N VAL A 13 7.51 -14.02 -33.66
CA VAL A 13 7.66 -15.33 -33.03
C VAL A 13 8.27 -15.21 -31.63
N ILE A 14 9.31 -14.40 -31.47
CA ILE A 14 9.92 -14.14 -30.14
C ILE A 14 8.88 -13.54 -29.19
N PHE A 15 8.16 -12.52 -29.61
CA PHE A 15 7.09 -11.93 -28.80
C PHE A 15 6.00 -12.95 -28.45
N PHE A 16 5.55 -13.75 -29.42
CA PHE A 16 4.56 -14.77 -29.18
C PHE A 16 5.02 -15.79 -28.12
N VAL A 17 6.25 -16.28 -28.22
CA VAL A 17 6.82 -17.21 -27.22
C VAL A 17 6.93 -16.54 -25.85
N CYS A 18 7.46 -15.30 -25.81
CA CYS A 18 7.63 -14.55 -24.56
C CYS A 18 6.30 -14.26 -23.86
N TYR A 19 5.22 -14.03 -24.62
CA TYR A 19 3.90 -13.74 -24.02
C TYR A 19 3.03 -14.97 -23.77
N THR A 20 3.35 -16.11 -24.42
CA THR A 20 2.55 -17.34 -24.25
C THR A 20 2.51 -17.81 -22.79
N TYR A 21 3.57 -17.58 -22.01
CA TYR A 21 3.59 -17.96 -20.60
C TYR A 21 2.52 -17.24 -19.77
N GLN A 22 2.09 -16.06 -20.16
CA GLN A 22 1.04 -15.32 -19.44
C GLN A 22 -0.30 -16.09 -19.47
N PHE A 23 -0.59 -16.80 -20.55
CA PHE A 23 -1.80 -17.62 -20.65
C PHE A 23 -1.79 -18.81 -19.68
N LEU A 24 -0.61 -19.26 -19.24
CA LEU A 24 -0.48 -20.30 -18.24
C LEU A 24 -0.93 -19.83 -16.83
N TYR A 25 -0.90 -18.53 -16.58
CA TYR A 25 -1.36 -17.97 -15.29
C TYR A 25 -2.88 -17.79 -15.22
N ILE A 26 -3.58 -17.72 -16.36
CA ILE A 26 -5.04 -17.53 -16.40
C ILE A 26 -5.77 -18.63 -15.62
N PRO A 27 -5.50 -19.95 -15.80
CA PRO A 27 -6.17 -20.99 -15.06
C PRO A 27 -5.68 -21.18 -13.62
N VAL A 28 -4.55 -20.60 -13.22
CA VAL A 28 -3.97 -20.79 -11.88
C VAL A 28 -4.93 -20.42 -10.74
N PRO A 29 -5.67 -19.28 -10.78
CA PRO A 29 -6.63 -18.97 -9.73
C PRO A 29 -7.75 -19.99 -9.60
N TRP A 30 -8.16 -20.65 -10.69
CA TRP A 30 -9.21 -21.68 -10.68
C TRP A 30 -8.70 -23.03 -10.18
N LEU A 31 -7.43 -23.31 -10.40
CA LEU A 31 -6.78 -24.55 -9.93
C LEU A 31 -6.33 -24.45 -8.45
N ARG A 32 -6.07 -23.25 -7.95
CA ARG A 32 -5.73 -23.02 -6.54
C ARG A 32 -7.01 -22.92 -5.72
N LYS A 33 -7.30 -23.95 -4.91
CA LYS A 33 -8.31 -23.81 -3.85
C LYS A 33 -7.85 -22.71 -2.90
N ALA A 34 -8.75 -21.73 -2.67
CA ALA A 34 -8.56 -20.78 -1.59
C ALA A 34 -8.35 -21.57 -0.29
N ARG A 35 -7.24 -21.31 0.39
CA ARG A 35 -7.04 -21.91 1.72
C ARG A 35 -8.06 -21.28 2.66
N PRO A 36 -8.76 -22.09 3.49
CA PRO A 36 -9.65 -21.51 4.48
C PRO A 36 -8.84 -20.59 5.38
N HIS A 37 -9.33 -19.37 5.58
CA HIS A 37 -8.75 -18.44 6.53
C HIS A 37 -8.97 -19.02 7.92
N GLY A 38 -7.91 -19.07 8.73
CA GLY A 38 -8.02 -19.42 10.15
C GLY A 38 -8.88 -18.38 10.90
N PRO A 39 -9.21 -18.63 12.17
CA PRO A 39 -9.90 -17.64 12.99
C PRO A 39 -9.08 -16.34 12.99
N ALA A 40 -9.74 -15.22 12.70
CA ALA A 40 -9.11 -13.91 12.71
C ALA A 40 -8.63 -13.59 14.13
N LYS A 41 -7.37 -13.14 14.25
CA LYS A 41 -6.79 -12.68 15.51
C LYS A 41 -6.94 -11.18 15.62
N ASP A 42 -6.91 -10.67 16.84
CA ASP A 42 -6.87 -9.24 17.14
C ASP A 42 -5.43 -8.71 17.01
N ASN A 43 -4.97 -8.55 15.75
CA ASN A 43 -3.63 -8.06 15.48
C ASN A 43 -3.58 -6.53 15.53
N ARG A 44 -2.48 -6.00 16.07
CA ARG A 44 -2.21 -4.55 16.09
C ARG A 44 -1.49 -4.13 14.81
N TYR A 45 -2.06 -3.17 14.10
CA TYR A 45 -1.49 -2.70 12.84
C TYR A 45 -1.05 -1.25 12.90
N ALA A 46 0.10 -0.97 12.27
CA ALA A 46 0.56 0.36 11.95
C ALA A 46 0.34 0.65 10.46
N VAL A 47 -0.35 1.76 10.17
CA VAL A 47 -0.49 2.27 8.81
C VAL A 47 0.53 3.37 8.59
N LEU A 48 1.41 3.21 7.61
CA LEU A 48 2.48 4.13 7.25
C LEU A 48 2.12 4.87 5.96
N ILE A 49 2.10 6.19 6.03
CA ILE A 49 1.77 7.06 4.90
C ILE A 49 2.89 8.09 4.76
N CYS A 50 3.61 8.08 3.63
CA CYS A 50 4.57 9.13 3.31
C CYS A 50 3.92 10.09 2.33
N ALA A 51 3.75 11.33 2.74
CA ALA A 51 3.08 12.38 1.99
C ALA A 51 4.04 13.55 1.70
N ARG A 52 3.95 14.10 0.49
CA ARG A 52 4.68 15.31 0.11
C ARG A 52 3.77 16.23 -0.69
N ASN A 53 3.31 17.32 -0.04
CA ASN A 53 2.38 18.29 -0.63
C ASN A 53 1.06 17.64 -1.09
N GLU A 54 0.46 16.83 -0.20
CA GLU A 54 -0.76 16.06 -0.45
C GLU A 54 -1.96 16.56 0.38
N GLN A 55 -1.97 17.84 0.76
CA GLN A 55 -3.02 18.42 1.61
C GLN A 55 -4.44 18.20 1.11
N ARG A 56 -4.63 17.99 -0.22
CA ARG A 56 -5.95 17.84 -0.84
C ARG A 56 -6.54 16.46 -0.69
N VAL A 57 -5.70 15.43 -0.55
CA VAL A 57 -6.12 14.02 -0.61
C VAL A 57 -5.85 13.25 0.68
N ILE A 58 -4.86 13.67 1.49
CA ILE A 58 -4.47 12.96 2.71
C ILE A 58 -5.63 12.80 3.70
N GLY A 59 -6.54 13.78 3.78
CA GLY A 59 -7.71 13.74 4.64
C GLY A 59 -8.67 12.62 4.27
N ASP A 60 -8.89 12.37 2.98
CA ASP A 60 -9.79 11.32 2.49
C ASP A 60 -9.27 9.93 2.80
N LEU A 61 -7.95 9.70 2.63
CA LEU A 61 -7.32 8.44 3.02
C LEU A 61 -7.50 8.19 4.51
N ILE A 62 -7.17 9.18 5.36
CA ILE A 62 -7.28 9.02 6.82
C ILE A 62 -8.74 8.80 7.23
N ALA A 63 -9.69 9.49 6.62
CA ALA A 63 -11.11 9.28 6.85
C ALA A 63 -11.54 7.86 6.47
N SER A 64 -11.07 7.32 5.34
CA SER A 64 -11.34 5.94 4.90
C SER A 64 -10.74 4.89 5.86
N LEU A 65 -9.59 5.17 6.46
CA LEU A 65 -8.95 4.34 7.50
C LEU A 65 -9.72 4.41 8.83
N ARG A 66 -10.23 5.57 9.20
CA ARG A 66 -11.07 5.73 10.40
C ARG A 66 -12.46 5.10 10.23
N GLY A 67 -12.94 4.98 8.99
CA GLY A 67 -14.21 4.32 8.64
C GLY A 67 -14.10 2.80 8.46
N GLN A 68 -12.95 2.17 8.77
CA GLN A 68 -12.80 0.71 8.65
C GLN A 68 -13.66 -0.03 9.68
N THR A 69 -14.19 -1.20 9.28
CA THR A 69 -14.91 -2.13 10.19
C THR A 69 -13.99 -2.74 11.23
N TYR A 70 -12.69 -2.75 10.98
CA TYR A 70 -11.67 -3.22 11.91
C TYR A 70 -11.55 -2.30 13.14
N SER A 71 -11.29 -2.89 14.31
CA SER A 71 -11.23 -2.14 15.58
C SER A 71 -10.20 -1.00 15.52
N GLN A 72 -10.67 0.23 15.75
CA GLN A 72 -9.83 1.43 15.73
C GLN A 72 -8.77 1.45 16.86
N SER A 73 -8.98 0.71 17.94
CA SER A 73 -7.99 0.57 19.02
C SER A 73 -6.78 -0.28 18.63
N LEU A 74 -6.93 -1.10 17.58
CA LEU A 74 -5.88 -1.95 17.02
C LEU A 74 -5.22 -1.36 15.77
N LEU A 75 -5.68 -0.18 15.32
CA LEU A 75 -5.20 0.48 14.11
C LEU A 75 -4.57 1.84 14.43
N SER A 76 -3.27 1.94 14.28
CA SER A 76 -2.52 3.20 14.45
C SER A 76 -2.12 3.77 13.11
N ILE A 77 -2.49 5.03 12.85
CA ILE A 77 -2.21 5.73 11.58
C ILE A 77 -1.04 6.69 11.79
N PHE A 78 0.02 6.51 11.01
CA PHE A 78 1.23 7.33 11.03
C PHE A 78 1.44 7.99 9.68
N VAL A 79 1.59 9.30 9.69
CA VAL A 79 1.86 10.09 8.49
C VAL A 79 3.23 10.75 8.64
N LEU A 80 4.07 10.59 7.64
CA LEU A 80 5.28 11.39 7.48
C LEU A 80 5.03 12.48 6.44
N ALA A 81 5.02 13.73 6.88
CA ALA A 81 5.07 14.90 5.99
C ALA A 81 6.54 15.15 5.60
N ASP A 82 6.94 14.61 4.43
CA ASP A 82 8.32 14.65 3.96
C ASP A 82 8.58 15.84 3.04
N ASN A 83 9.31 16.83 3.51
CA ASN A 83 9.61 18.07 2.77
C ASN A 83 8.35 18.79 2.26
N CYS A 84 7.28 18.83 3.07
CA CYS A 84 6.06 19.56 2.74
C CYS A 84 6.25 21.05 2.86
N THR A 85 5.64 21.79 1.94
CA THR A 85 5.58 23.26 1.90
C THR A 85 4.14 23.77 2.04
N ASP A 86 3.18 22.85 2.12
CA ASP A 86 1.74 23.07 2.26
C ASP A 86 1.23 22.58 3.63
N ASP A 87 -0.08 22.57 3.83
CA ASP A 87 -0.72 22.21 5.09
C ASP A 87 -0.93 20.70 5.28
N THR A 88 -0.22 19.84 4.53
CA THR A 88 -0.35 18.36 4.60
C THR A 88 -0.27 17.85 6.05
N ALA A 89 0.73 18.29 6.81
CA ALA A 89 0.92 17.86 8.20
C ALA A 89 -0.25 18.27 9.10
N MET A 90 -0.75 19.49 8.94
CA MET A 90 -1.88 20.01 9.72
C MET A 90 -3.16 19.24 9.39
N VAL A 91 -3.47 19.03 8.11
CA VAL A 91 -4.65 18.28 7.67
C VAL A 91 -4.63 16.85 8.23
N ALA A 92 -3.47 16.19 8.17
CA ALA A 92 -3.32 14.83 8.70
C ALA A 92 -3.54 14.76 10.23
N ARG A 93 -3.03 15.76 10.99
CA ARG A 93 -3.26 15.82 12.45
C ARG A 93 -4.74 16.03 12.78
N VAL A 94 -5.40 16.95 12.09
CA VAL A 94 -6.84 17.22 12.29
C VAL A 94 -7.68 15.98 11.95
N ALA A 95 -7.29 15.21 10.95
CA ALA A 95 -7.93 13.95 10.59
C ALA A 95 -7.63 12.81 11.59
N GLY A 96 -6.77 13.04 12.60
CA GLY A 96 -6.52 12.11 13.70
C GLY A 96 -5.34 11.16 13.48
N ALA A 97 -4.41 11.44 12.59
CA ALA A 97 -3.18 10.67 12.44
C ALA A 97 -2.07 11.14 13.38
N ASN A 98 -1.14 10.24 13.72
CA ASN A 98 0.13 10.58 14.35
C ASN A 98 1.07 11.09 13.26
N VAL A 99 1.50 12.35 13.36
CA VAL A 99 2.24 13.01 12.27
C VAL A 99 3.66 13.29 12.68
N TYR A 100 4.58 12.81 11.87
CA TYR A 100 6.00 13.17 11.88
C TYR A 100 6.31 14.11 10.73
N GLU A 101 7.24 15.01 10.93
CA GLU A 101 7.69 15.94 9.89
C GLU A 101 9.19 15.75 9.66
N ARG A 102 9.59 15.76 8.40
CA ARG A 102 10.98 15.62 7.99
C ARG A 102 11.32 16.64 6.91
N PHE A 103 12.43 17.33 7.12
CA PHE A 103 13.01 18.26 6.15
C PHE A 103 14.43 17.82 5.83
N ASN A 104 14.60 17.11 4.72
CA ASN A 104 15.91 16.61 4.29
C ASN A 104 16.01 16.66 2.77
N GLN A 105 16.93 17.49 2.27
CA GLN A 105 17.14 17.66 0.82
C GLN A 105 18.21 16.73 0.25
N VAL A 106 18.94 16.01 1.09
CA VAL A 106 20.01 15.08 0.67
C VAL A 106 19.46 13.68 0.46
N GLN A 107 18.68 13.18 1.42
CA GLN A 107 18.06 11.87 1.36
C GLN A 107 16.61 11.99 0.89
N VAL A 108 16.42 12.21 -0.41
CA VAL A 108 15.09 12.40 -1.01
C VAL A 108 14.59 11.06 -1.55
N GLY A 109 13.31 10.76 -1.30
CA GLY A 109 12.61 9.60 -1.86
C GLY A 109 11.88 8.77 -0.82
N LYS A 110 10.87 8.01 -1.29
CA LYS A 110 9.95 7.23 -0.45
C LYS A 110 10.68 6.21 0.46
N GLY A 111 11.77 5.61 -0.02
CA GLY A 111 12.54 4.65 0.77
C GLY A 111 13.15 5.29 2.01
N TYR A 112 13.80 6.45 1.86
CA TYR A 112 14.37 7.20 3.00
C TYR A 112 13.28 7.74 3.94
N ALA A 113 12.15 8.13 3.39
CA ALA A 113 11.00 8.60 4.15
C ALA A 113 10.42 7.47 5.02
N LEU A 114 10.22 6.28 4.45
CA LEU A 114 9.75 5.10 5.18
C LEU A 114 10.74 4.63 6.24
N ASP A 115 12.04 4.64 5.94
CA ASP A 115 13.07 4.28 6.92
C ASP A 115 13.04 5.23 8.12
N PHE A 116 13.02 6.54 7.87
CA PHE A 116 12.89 7.56 8.91
C PHE A 116 11.64 7.33 9.77
N LEU A 117 10.48 7.16 9.14
CA LEU A 117 9.21 6.95 9.85
C LEU A 117 9.26 5.68 10.69
N THR A 118 9.78 4.59 10.12
CA THR A 118 9.85 3.29 10.81
C THR A 118 10.77 3.35 12.03
N GLN A 119 11.90 4.06 11.93
CA GLN A 119 12.83 4.24 13.06
C GLN A 119 12.18 5.01 14.21
N HIS A 120 11.45 6.08 13.91
CA HIS A 120 10.73 6.86 14.92
C HIS A 120 9.60 6.06 15.57
N ILE A 121 8.80 5.35 14.78
CA ILE A 121 7.74 4.49 15.31
C ILE A 121 8.33 3.42 16.24
N LYS A 122 9.45 2.79 15.89
CA LYS A 122 10.09 1.79 16.76
C LYS A 122 10.58 2.38 18.08
N ALA A 123 11.02 3.65 18.06
CA ALA A 123 11.45 4.34 19.28
C ALA A 123 10.26 4.71 20.18
N ASP A 124 9.18 5.22 19.59
CA ASP A 124 8.01 5.70 20.33
C ASP A 124 7.06 4.56 20.75
N TYR A 125 7.08 3.43 20.04
CA TYR A 125 6.22 2.26 20.28
C TYR A 125 7.08 0.98 20.42
N PRO A 126 7.78 0.80 21.54
CA PRO A 126 8.71 -0.33 21.75
C PRO A 126 8.02 -1.70 21.73
N ASP A 127 6.73 -1.76 22.09
CA ASP A 127 5.93 -2.99 22.00
C ASP A 127 5.65 -3.43 20.57
N GLY A 128 5.88 -2.55 19.58
CA GLY A 128 5.72 -2.81 18.17
C GLY A 128 4.29 -3.07 17.72
N PHE A 129 4.18 -3.58 16.50
CA PHE A 129 2.93 -3.94 15.83
C PHE A 129 3.07 -5.32 15.19
N ASP A 130 1.97 -6.05 15.07
CA ASP A 130 1.94 -7.37 14.45
C ASP A 130 2.10 -7.29 12.92
N GLY A 131 1.71 -6.16 12.33
CA GLY A 131 1.84 -5.92 10.91
C GLY A 131 1.85 -4.44 10.53
N TYR A 132 2.34 -4.17 9.32
CA TYR A 132 2.48 -2.82 8.79
C TYR A 132 1.81 -2.72 7.42
N PHE A 133 0.97 -1.70 7.25
CA PHE A 133 0.42 -1.31 5.95
C PHE A 133 1.14 -0.07 5.46
N VAL A 134 1.43 -0.02 4.17
CA VAL A 134 2.01 1.17 3.52
C VAL A 134 1.07 1.62 2.43
N PHE A 135 0.57 2.84 2.52
CA PHE A 135 -0.31 3.43 1.51
C PHE A 135 0.29 4.71 0.93
N ASP A 136 -0.09 5.00 -0.30
CA ASP A 136 0.11 6.32 -0.89
C ASP A 136 -1.00 7.26 -0.43
N ALA A 137 -0.69 8.55 -0.32
CA ALA A 137 -1.59 9.54 0.26
C ALA A 137 -2.90 9.77 -0.54
N ASP A 138 -2.91 9.38 -1.82
CA ASP A 138 -4.03 9.48 -2.75
C ASP A 138 -4.95 8.25 -2.77
N ASN A 139 -4.69 7.27 -1.90
CA ASN A 139 -5.49 6.05 -1.83
C ASN A 139 -6.78 6.29 -1.03
N VAL A 140 -7.85 5.55 -1.38
CA VAL A 140 -9.07 5.45 -0.59
C VAL A 140 -9.44 3.98 -0.47
N LEU A 141 -9.71 3.52 0.76
CA LEU A 141 -9.92 2.12 1.06
C LEU A 141 -11.39 1.75 1.18
N SER A 142 -11.75 0.54 0.77
CA SER A 142 -13.07 -0.02 1.10
C SER A 142 -13.22 -0.20 2.61
N PRO A 143 -14.42 -0.08 3.19
CA PRO A 143 -14.63 -0.12 4.63
C PRO A 143 -14.17 -1.41 5.32
N ASP A 144 -14.12 -2.52 4.60
CA ASP A 144 -13.76 -3.86 5.09
C ASP A 144 -12.33 -4.29 4.72
N TYR A 145 -11.51 -3.36 4.19
CA TYR A 145 -10.19 -3.69 3.66
C TYR A 145 -9.26 -4.27 4.73
N ILE A 146 -9.11 -3.59 5.85
CA ILE A 146 -8.21 -4.02 6.94
C ILE A 146 -8.68 -5.35 7.55
N GLU A 147 -9.99 -5.52 7.72
CA GLU A 147 -10.57 -6.77 8.24
C GLU A 147 -10.28 -7.96 7.34
N ARG A 148 -10.46 -7.81 6.03
CA ARG A 148 -10.11 -8.85 5.04
C ARG A 148 -8.63 -9.18 5.05
N MET A 149 -7.78 -8.16 5.12
CA MET A 149 -6.34 -8.35 5.20
C MET A 149 -5.94 -9.06 6.49
N ASN A 150 -6.56 -8.70 7.63
CA ASN A 150 -6.34 -9.38 8.89
C ASN A 150 -6.71 -10.87 8.83
N ALA A 151 -7.80 -11.22 8.15
CA ALA A 151 -8.19 -12.61 7.97
C ALA A 151 -7.13 -13.41 7.19
N VAL A 152 -6.55 -12.81 6.15
CA VAL A 152 -5.46 -13.42 5.36
C VAL A 152 -4.20 -13.55 6.22
N PHE A 153 -3.78 -12.49 6.90
CA PHE A 153 -2.59 -12.46 7.75
C PHE A 153 -2.68 -13.49 8.89
N SER A 154 -3.85 -13.56 9.55
CA SER A 154 -4.11 -14.54 10.62
C SER A 154 -4.04 -16.00 10.14
N GLY A 155 -4.23 -16.25 8.86
CA GLY A 155 -4.05 -17.56 8.21
C GLY A 155 -2.59 -18.00 8.02
N GLY A 156 -1.61 -17.23 8.54
CA GLY A 156 -0.18 -17.55 8.50
C GLY A 156 0.49 -17.20 7.17
N TYR A 157 -0.07 -16.27 6.41
CA TYR A 157 0.62 -15.71 5.26
C TYR A 157 1.52 -14.56 5.71
N GLU A 158 2.83 -14.76 5.62
CA GLU A 158 3.79 -13.67 5.67
C GLU A 158 3.73 -12.93 4.33
N LEU A 159 2.94 -11.86 4.27
CA LEU A 159 2.71 -11.15 3.02
C LEU A 159 3.29 -9.75 3.06
N SER A 160 4.15 -9.48 2.10
CA SER A 160 4.39 -8.13 1.63
C SER A 160 3.31 -7.79 0.59
N LEU A 161 2.21 -7.14 1.01
CA LEU A 161 1.06 -6.83 0.15
C LEU A 161 1.15 -5.40 -0.37
N ILE A 162 2.08 -5.13 -1.26
CA ILE A 162 2.21 -3.81 -1.88
C ILE A 162 1.20 -3.61 -3.04
N HIS A 163 0.52 -4.65 -3.56
CA HIS A 163 -0.18 -4.57 -4.86
C HIS A 163 -1.47 -5.39 -5.01
N ILE A 164 -2.33 -5.55 -4.00
CA ILE A 164 -3.53 -6.42 -4.16
C ILE A 164 -4.85 -5.67 -4.38
N SER A 165 -4.94 -4.39 -4.20
CA SER A 165 -6.11 -3.63 -4.64
C SER A 165 -5.67 -2.41 -5.43
N GLU A 166 -6.11 -2.30 -6.70
CA GLU A 166 -6.10 -0.99 -7.35
C GLU A 166 -7.00 -0.07 -6.52
N PRO A 167 -6.46 1.00 -5.92
CA PRO A 167 -7.29 2.01 -5.32
C PRO A 167 -8.14 2.60 -6.44
N THR A 168 -9.42 2.73 -6.21
CA THR A 168 -10.29 3.47 -7.11
C THR A 168 -9.76 4.91 -7.12
N ARG A 169 -9.03 5.29 -8.16
CA ARG A 169 -8.65 6.68 -8.37
C ARG A 169 -9.94 7.49 -8.46
N LEU A 170 -10.17 8.33 -7.49
CA LEU A 170 -11.16 9.38 -7.65
C LEU A 170 -10.69 10.24 -8.81
N LEU A 171 -11.34 10.08 -9.96
CA LEU A 171 -11.21 11.02 -11.06
C LEU A 171 -11.70 12.36 -10.53
N SER A 172 -10.76 13.25 -10.22
CA SER A 172 -11.08 14.65 -9.96
C SER A 172 -11.61 15.24 -11.27
N ILE A 173 -12.93 15.48 -11.30
CA ILE A 173 -13.57 16.35 -12.28
C ILE A 173 -13.26 17.78 -11.91
#